data_7aa33d1b65355bf4d9e6679522de6d98
#
_entry.id   7aa33d1b65355bf4d9e6679522de6d98
#
_cell.length_a   1.000
_cell.length_b   1.000
_cell.length_c   1.000
_cell.angle_alpha   90.00
_cell.angle_beta   90.00
_cell.angle_gamma   90.00
#
_symmetry.space_group_name_H-M   'P 1'
#
loop_
_entity.id
_entity.type
_entity.pdbx_description
1 polymer ?
#
loop_
_entity_poly.entity_id
_entity_poly.type
_entity_poly.pdbx_seq_one_letter_code
_entity_poly.pdbx_strand_id
1 'polypeptide(L)'
;MEITSAKFIKGLVGPDVLLEDGTPQIAFIGRSNVGKSSVINALANQKALARTSALPGRTKEINVFLINQSIYLLDLPGYGFSEASWAVRQQLLNLIDWYLYKSPYEQKAVFLIIDAKVGPTEADREMLQCLEEHKKKIVIVANKTDKIKKSEYEARLAEVQAMVGKHKLFPFSSENKTGLSDLAGAILN
;
A
#
# COMPACT_ATOMS: atom_id res chain seq x y z
N MET A 1 -0.46 19.15 5.04
CA MET A 1 -1.20 19.10 3.74
C MET A 1 -2.29 18.05 3.86
N GLU A 2 -3.42 18.24 3.18
CA GLU A 2 -4.56 17.34 3.27
C GLU A 2 -4.97 16.84 1.90
N ILE A 3 -5.50 15.61 1.86
CA ILE A 3 -6.15 15.08 0.66
C ILE A 3 -7.57 15.63 0.62
N THR A 4 -7.83 16.55 -0.31
CA THR A 4 -9.12 17.23 -0.46
C THR A 4 -10.00 16.60 -1.53
N SER A 5 -9.40 15.83 -2.45
CA SER A 5 -10.15 15.10 -3.47
C SER A 5 -9.49 13.77 -3.79
N ALA A 6 -10.30 12.76 -4.02
CA ALA A 6 -9.85 11.45 -4.49
C ALA A 6 -10.91 10.84 -5.40
N LYS A 7 -10.50 10.35 -6.57
CA LYS A 7 -11.41 9.78 -7.57
C LYS A 7 -10.80 8.49 -8.13
N PHE A 8 -11.57 7.42 -8.19
CA PHE A 8 -11.21 6.22 -8.95
C PHE A 8 -11.21 6.55 -10.45
N ILE A 9 -10.15 6.19 -11.14
CA ILE A 9 -10.01 6.41 -12.59
C ILE A 9 -10.30 5.12 -13.33
N LYS A 10 -9.51 4.07 -13.12
CA LYS A 10 -9.68 2.77 -13.77
C LYS A 10 -8.85 1.68 -13.11
N GLY A 11 -9.12 0.43 -13.45
CA GLY A 11 -8.26 -0.73 -13.15
C GLY A 11 -7.36 -1.04 -14.35
N LEU A 12 -6.12 -1.47 -14.05
CA LEU A 12 -5.10 -1.81 -15.04
C LEU A 12 -4.63 -3.25 -14.86
N VAL A 13 -4.45 -3.93 -15.97
CA VAL A 13 -3.89 -5.30 -16.03
C VAL A 13 -2.58 -5.36 -16.83
N GLY A 14 -2.05 -4.23 -17.25
CA GLY A 14 -0.84 -4.07 -18.05
C GLY A 14 -0.57 -2.60 -18.41
N PRO A 15 0.25 -2.34 -19.43
CA PRO A 15 0.59 -0.98 -19.89
C PRO A 15 -0.64 -0.16 -20.23
N ASP A 16 -0.59 1.13 -19.88
CA ASP A 16 -1.68 2.06 -20.15
C ASP A 16 -1.15 3.50 -20.29
N VAL A 17 -1.61 4.20 -21.32
CA VAL A 17 -1.24 5.58 -21.62
C VAL A 17 -1.53 6.56 -20.48
N LEU A 18 -2.45 6.21 -19.58
CA LEU A 18 -2.72 6.99 -18.37
C LEU A 18 -1.46 7.20 -17.51
N LEU A 19 -0.59 6.19 -17.46
CA LEU A 19 0.62 6.24 -16.63
C LEU A 19 1.79 6.96 -17.33
N GLU A 20 1.59 7.45 -18.56
CA GLU A 20 2.60 8.13 -19.37
C GLU A 20 2.41 9.66 -19.40
N ASP A 21 1.38 10.19 -18.73
CA ASP A 21 1.05 11.62 -18.75
C ASP A 21 1.95 12.50 -17.86
N GLY A 22 2.95 11.89 -17.18
CA GLY A 22 3.88 12.59 -16.30
C GLY A 22 3.36 12.84 -14.89
N THR A 23 2.12 12.42 -14.58
CA THR A 23 1.57 12.53 -13.22
C THR A 23 2.35 11.65 -12.25
N PRO A 24 2.86 12.18 -11.11
CA PRO A 24 3.60 11.40 -10.13
C PRO A 24 2.80 10.20 -9.63
N GLN A 25 3.46 9.03 -9.58
CA GLN A 25 2.84 7.77 -9.21
C GLN A 25 3.32 7.31 -7.83
N ILE A 26 2.38 6.96 -6.96
CA ILE A 26 2.64 6.36 -5.65
C ILE A 26 1.98 4.98 -5.62
N ALA A 27 2.78 3.95 -5.38
CA ALA A 27 2.29 2.59 -5.28
C ALA A 27 1.96 2.21 -3.84
N PHE A 28 0.80 1.65 -3.62
CA PHE A 28 0.42 0.99 -2.36
C PHE A 28 0.45 -0.51 -2.55
N ILE A 29 1.22 -1.19 -1.73
CA ILE A 29 1.37 -2.64 -1.74
C ILE A 29 1.32 -3.19 -0.31
N GLY A 30 0.93 -4.42 -0.15
CA GLY A 30 0.88 -5.09 1.13
C GLY A 30 0.20 -6.45 1.02
N ARG A 31 0.33 -7.25 2.07
CA ARG A 31 -0.29 -8.57 2.14
C ARG A 31 -1.83 -8.47 2.08
N SER A 32 -2.46 -9.52 1.58
CA SER A 32 -3.93 -9.63 1.63
C SER A 32 -4.46 -9.42 3.04
N ASN A 33 -5.56 -8.69 3.16
CA ASN A 33 -6.23 -8.38 4.42
C ASN A 33 -5.42 -7.54 5.43
N VAL A 34 -4.30 -6.93 5.00
CA VAL A 34 -3.55 -5.97 5.83
C VAL A 34 -4.31 -4.66 6.03
N GLY A 35 -5.34 -4.41 5.23
CA GLY A 35 -6.17 -3.22 5.30
C GLY A 35 -5.76 -2.12 4.31
N LYS A 36 -5.05 -2.45 3.22
CA LYS A 36 -4.58 -1.51 2.20
C LYS A 36 -5.71 -0.62 1.65
N SER A 37 -6.80 -1.20 1.16
CA SER A 37 -7.98 -0.45 0.68
C SER A 37 -8.65 0.38 1.78
N SER A 38 -8.60 -0.06 3.04
CA SER A 38 -9.10 0.73 4.18
C SER A 38 -8.22 1.96 4.45
N VAL A 39 -6.89 1.84 4.30
CA VAL A 39 -5.96 2.98 4.38
C VAL A 39 -6.29 3.99 3.28
N ILE A 40 -6.50 3.54 2.04
CA ILE A 40 -6.87 4.40 0.90
C ILE A 40 -8.19 5.12 1.17
N ASN A 41 -9.21 4.40 1.64
CA ASN A 41 -10.51 4.98 1.98
C ASN A 41 -10.42 6.01 3.11
N ALA A 42 -9.59 5.75 4.13
CA ALA A 42 -9.36 6.70 5.22
C ALA A 42 -8.66 7.97 4.73
N LEU A 43 -7.62 7.85 3.90
CA LEU A 43 -6.90 8.96 3.27
C LEU A 43 -7.83 9.80 2.39
N ALA A 44 -8.69 9.15 1.60
CA ALA A 44 -9.65 9.81 0.73
C ALA A 44 -10.86 10.39 1.47
N ASN A 45 -11.02 10.09 2.75
CA ASN A 45 -12.22 10.35 3.54
C ASN A 45 -13.52 9.85 2.87
N GLN A 46 -13.44 8.70 2.20
CA GLN A 46 -14.53 8.06 1.48
C GLN A 46 -14.64 6.59 1.89
N LYS A 47 -15.84 6.13 2.29
CA LYS A 47 -16.04 4.77 2.83
C LYS A 47 -15.89 3.64 1.78
N ALA A 48 -16.04 3.95 0.50
CA ALA A 48 -16.12 2.95 -0.57
C ALA A 48 -15.40 3.37 -1.87
N LEU A 49 -14.38 4.23 -1.79
CA LEU A 49 -13.57 4.61 -2.96
C LEU A 49 -12.77 3.39 -3.46
N ALA A 50 -11.99 2.80 -2.58
CA ALA A 50 -11.35 1.51 -2.82
C ALA A 50 -12.25 0.39 -2.26
N ARG A 51 -12.48 -0.66 -3.06
CA ARG A 51 -13.31 -1.78 -2.65
C ARG A 51 -12.61 -2.57 -1.55
N THR A 52 -13.17 -2.54 -0.35
CA THR A 52 -12.74 -3.41 0.74
C THR A 52 -13.40 -4.77 0.59
N SER A 53 -12.62 -5.84 0.65
CA SER A 53 -13.15 -7.21 0.61
C SER A 53 -12.48 -8.05 1.70
N ALA A 54 -13.30 -8.77 2.47
CA ALA A 54 -12.82 -9.81 3.37
C ALA A 54 -12.36 -11.07 2.61
N LEU A 55 -12.79 -11.24 1.34
CA LEU A 55 -12.41 -12.39 0.52
C LEU A 55 -11.10 -12.10 -0.22
N PRO A 56 -10.08 -12.94 -0.07
CA PRO A 56 -8.80 -12.81 -0.76
C PRO A 56 -8.96 -12.94 -2.29
N GLY A 57 -8.10 -12.24 -3.06
CA GLY A 57 -8.02 -12.41 -4.52
C GLY A 57 -9.04 -11.63 -5.35
N ARG A 58 -9.78 -10.66 -4.77
CA ARG A 58 -10.73 -9.82 -5.53
C ARG A 58 -10.07 -8.73 -6.36
N THR A 59 -8.96 -8.17 -5.92
CA THR A 59 -8.22 -7.17 -6.70
C THR A 59 -7.34 -7.90 -7.68
N LYS A 60 -7.80 -8.07 -8.91
CA LYS A 60 -7.07 -8.73 -10.02
C LYS A 60 -6.37 -7.72 -10.93
N GLU A 61 -6.40 -6.47 -10.59
CA GLU A 61 -5.93 -5.33 -11.36
C GLU A 61 -5.26 -4.30 -10.43
N ILE A 62 -4.49 -3.40 -10.99
CA ILE A 62 -3.97 -2.23 -10.27
C ILE A 62 -5.03 -1.14 -10.36
N ASN A 63 -5.61 -0.75 -9.22
CA ASN A 63 -6.60 0.33 -9.21
C ASN A 63 -5.91 1.68 -9.13
N VAL A 64 -6.21 2.58 -10.06
CA VAL A 64 -5.66 3.93 -10.13
C VAL A 64 -6.65 4.94 -9.56
N PHE A 65 -6.20 5.71 -8.58
CA PHE A 65 -6.93 6.82 -7.99
C PHE A 65 -6.18 8.12 -8.23
N LEU A 66 -6.90 9.16 -8.67
CA LEU A 66 -6.35 10.51 -8.79
C LEU A 66 -6.61 11.27 -7.49
N ILE A 67 -5.53 11.70 -6.84
CA ILE A 67 -5.52 12.42 -5.58
C ILE A 67 -5.19 13.89 -5.84
N ASN A 68 -6.02 14.81 -5.32
CA ASN A 68 -5.84 16.27 -5.45
C ASN A 68 -5.56 16.71 -6.90
N GLN A 69 -6.06 15.98 -7.88
CA GLN A 69 -5.85 16.22 -9.31
C GLN A 69 -4.36 16.29 -9.74
N SER A 70 -3.45 15.73 -8.94
CA SER A 70 -2.00 15.91 -9.13
C SER A 70 -1.14 14.67 -8.87
N ILE A 71 -1.68 13.61 -8.29
CA ILE A 71 -0.94 12.39 -7.95
C ILE A 71 -1.81 11.17 -8.26
N TYR A 72 -1.23 10.18 -8.94
CA TYR A 72 -1.83 8.85 -9.03
C TYR A 72 -1.41 7.99 -7.83
N LEU A 73 -2.40 7.54 -7.07
CA LEU A 73 -2.23 6.50 -6.08
C LEU A 73 -2.67 5.17 -6.71
N LEU A 74 -1.75 4.21 -6.77
CA LEU A 74 -1.98 2.90 -7.37
C LEU A 74 -2.11 1.84 -6.28
N ASP A 75 -3.31 1.25 -6.17
CA ASP A 75 -3.61 0.13 -5.28
C ASP A 75 -3.24 -1.18 -5.98
N LEU A 76 -2.05 -1.71 -5.68
CA LEU A 76 -1.59 -2.97 -6.25
C LEU A 76 -2.33 -4.15 -5.63
N PRO A 77 -2.46 -5.28 -6.35
CA PRO A 77 -2.95 -6.53 -5.75
C PRO A 77 -2.18 -6.86 -4.47
N GLY A 78 -2.86 -7.40 -3.48
CA GLY A 78 -2.18 -7.92 -2.30
C GLY A 78 -1.37 -9.17 -2.64
N TYR A 79 -0.32 -9.48 -1.90
CA TYR A 79 0.41 -10.76 -1.98
C TYR A 79 0.04 -11.68 -0.81
N GLY A 80 0.58 -12.91 -0.79
CA GLY A 80 0.35 -13.87 0.31
C GLY A 80 -1.04 -14.50 0.33
N PHE A 81 -1.67 -14.66 -0.84
CA PHE A 81 -2.97 -15.34 -0.95
C PHE A 81 -2.84 -16.85 -0.72
N SER A 82 -3.31 -17.35 0.43
CA SER A 82 -3.38 -18.79 0.70
C SER A 82 -4.56 -19.48 -0.02
N GLU A 83 -5.66 -18.75 -0.26
CA GLU A 83 -6.92 -19.33 -0.76
C GLU A 83 -7.11 -19.20 -2.29
N ALA A 84 -6.28 -18.42 -2.99
CA ALA A 84 -6.35 -18.32 -4.44
C ALA A 84 -5.68 -19.51 -5.12
N SER A 85 -6.20 -19.94 -6.29
CA SER A 85 -5.53 -20.94 -7.11
C SER A 85 -4.12 -20.49 -7.47
N TRP A 86 -3.24 -21.45 -7.72
CA TRP A 86 -1.85 -21.16 -8.11
C TRP A 86 -1.77 -20.23 -9.34
N ALA A 87 -2.60 -20.45 -10.35
CA ALA A 87 -2.63 -19.66 -11.57
C ALA A 87 -3.01 -18.17 -11.28
N VAL A 88 -4.02 -17.93 -10.46
CA VAL A 88 -4.42 -16.57 -10.06
C VAL A 88 -3.30 -15.89 -9.27
N ARG A 89 -2.67 -16.62 -8.35
CA ARG A 89 -1.56 -16.11 -7.54
C ARG A 89 -0.39 -15.66 -8.42
N GLN A 90 -0.01 -16.52 -9.38
CA GLN A 90 1.07 -16.20 -10.32
C GLN A 90 0.74 -14.99 -11.20
N GLN A 91 -0.48 -14.88 -11.69
CA GLN A 91 -0.93 -13.72 -12.48
C GLN A 91 -0.81 -12.41 -11.68
N LEU A 92 -1.19 -12.40 -10.40
CA LEU A 92 -1.11 -11.22 -9.56
C LEU A 92 0.33 -10.84 -9.23
N LEU A 93 1.18 -11.83 -8.94
CA LEU A 93 2.62 -11.60 -8.72
C LEU A 93 3.29 -11.06 -9.97
N ASN A 94 2.95 -11.58 -11.15
CA ASN A 94 3.49 -11.09 -12.43
C ASN A 94 3.06 -9.63 -12.70
N LEU A 95 1.83 -9.25 -12.32
CA LEU A 95 1.35 -7.87 -12.48
C LEU A 95 2.08 -6.90 -11.53
N ILE A 96 2.32 -7.32 -10.28
CA ILE A 96 3.11 -6.56 -9.29
C ILE A 96 4.55 -6.39 -9.80
N ASP A 97 5.19 -7.48 -10.20
CA ASP A 97 6.56 -7.53 -10.69
C ASP A 97 6.73 -6.67 -11.96
N TRP A 98 5.79 -6.79 -12.89
CA TRP A 98 5.77 -5.95 -14.08
C TRP A 98 5.71 -4.45 -13.70
N TYR A 99 4.74 -4.04 -12.88
CA TYR A 99 4.56 -2.62 -12.58
C TYR A 99 5.72 -2.04 -11.76
N LEU A 100 6.20 -2.77 -10.76
CA LEU A 100 7.24 -2.23 -9.86
C LEU A 100 8.65 -2.29 -10.46
N TYR A 101 8.95 -3.31 -11.29
CA TYR A 101 10.33 -3.59 -11.64
C TYR A 101 10.62 -3.62 -13.14
N LYS A 102 9.64 -3.95 -13.99
CA LYS A 102 9.85 -4.15 -15.43
C LYS A 102 9.23 -3.07 -16.30
N SER A 103 8.24 -2.34 -15.79
CA SER A 103 7.61 -1.25 -16.53
C SER A 103 8.54 -0.04 -16.64
N PRO A 104 8.34 0.83 -17.64
CA PRO A 104 9.08 2.09 -17.74
C PRO A 104 8.58 3.15 -16.74
N TYR A 105 7.55 2.86 -15.95
CA TYR A 105 6.93 3.83 -15.05
C TYR A 105 7.72 3.97 -13.76
N GLU A 106 8.08 5.21 -13.42
CA GLU A 106 8.77 5.51 -12.17
C GLU A 106 7.77 5.81 -11.05
N GLN A 107 7.92 5.09 -9.94
CA GLN A 107 7.16 5.37 -8.74
C GLN A 107 7.89 6.42 -7.88
N LYS A 108 7.24 7.55 -7.59
CA LYS A 108 7.73 8.57 -6.65
C LYS A 108 8.05 7.95 -5.27
N ALA A 109 7.23 6.99 -4.84
CA ALA A 109 7.45 6.17 -3.66
C ALA A 109 6.58 4.90 -3.69
N VAL A 110 7.01 3.88 -2.95
CA VAL A 110 6.25 2.64 -2.71
C VAL A 110 5.91 2.58 -1.22
N PHE A 111 4.63 2.56 -0.92
CA PHE A 111 4.09 2.45 0.43
C PHE A 111 3.79 0.98 0.73
N LEU A 112 4.63 0.36 1.55
CA LEU A 112 4.44 -1.02 2.01
C LEU A 112 3.57 -1.02 3.27
N ILE A 113 2.35 -1.56 3.13
CA ILE A 113 1.38 -1.61 4.22
C ILE A 113 1.55 -2.93 4.97
N ILE A 114 1.80 -2.86 6.26
CA ILE A 114 1.95 -4.01 7.16
C ILE A 114 0.93 -3.94 8.30
N ASP A 115 0.66 -5.06 8.93
CA ASP A 115 -0.19 -5.14 10.12
C ASP A 115 0.66 -4.87 11.37
N ALA A 116 0.44 -3.74 12.05
CA ALA A 116 1.22 -3.32 13.21
C ALA A 116 1.13 -4.32 14.39
N LYS A 117 -0.04 -4.98 14.56
CA LYS A 117 -0.25 -5.96 15.63
C LYS A 117 0.53 -7.25 15.37
N VAL A 118 0.53 -7.73 14.12
CA VAL A 118 1.22 -8.97 13.72
C VAL A 118 2.72 -8.73 13.50
N GLY A 119 3.08 -7.55 13.01
CA GLY A 119 4.42 -7.20 12.53
C GLY A 119 4.69 -7.73 11.12
N PRO A 120 5.85 -7.41 10.55
CA PRO A 120 6.27 -7.88 9.23
C PRO A 120 6.38 -9.41 9.23
N THR A 121 5.55 -10.05 8.38
CA THR A 121 5.65 -11.49 8.12
C THR A 121 6.82 -11.79 7.19
N GLU A 122 7.11 -13.07 6.96
CA GLU A 122 8.14 -13.48 6.00
C GLU A 122 7.87 -12.89 4.61
N ALA A 123 6.64 -12.99 4.11
CA ALA A 123 6.26 -12.41 2.83
C ALA A 123 6.39 -10.87 2.79
N ASP A 124 6.18 -10.18 3.91
CA ASP A 124 6.40 -8.73 4.00
C ASP A 124 7.90 -8.39 3.94
N ARG A 125 8.76 -9.22 4.57
CA ARG A 125 10.22 -9.07 4.51
C ARG A 125 10.79 -9.36 3.13
N GLU A 126 10.31 -10.42 2.47
CA GLU A 126 10.67 -10.73 1.08
C GLU A 126 10.31 -9.58 0.14
N MET A 127 9.11 -9.02 0.27
CA MET A 127 8.69 -7.87 -0.52
C MET A 127 9.57 -6.65 -0.23
N LEU A 128 9.87 -6.37 1.04
CA LEU A 128 10.75 -5.27 1.44
C LEU A 128 12.14 -5.43 0.82
N GLN A 129 12.72 -6.62 0.89
CA GLN A 129 14.02 -6.94 0.29
C GLN A 129 13.99 -6.71 -1.23
N CYS A 130 12.98 -7.20 -1.94
CA CYS A 130 12.85 -6.96 -3.39
C CYS A 130 12.77 -5.46 -3.73
N LEU A 131 12.04 -4.68 -2.94
CA LEU A 131 11.95 -3.23 -3.14
C LEU A 131 13.31 -2.54 -2.91
N GLU A 132 14.09 -2.98 -1.90
CA GLU A 132 15.44 -2.47 -1.60
C GLU A 132 16.43 -2.81 -2.72
N GLU A 133 16.44 -4.05 -3.20
CA GLU A 133 17.30 -4.51 -4.31
C GLU A 133 17.06 -3.68 -5.58
N HIS A 134 15.81 -3.28 -5.82
CA HIS A 134 15.44 -2.40 -6.94
C HIS A 134 15.53 -0.90 -6.61
N LYS A 135 16.15 -0.55 -5.46
CA LYS A 135 16.41 0.85 -5.04
C LYS A 135 15.16 1.73 -5.01
N LYS A 136 13.99 1.16 -4.70
CA LYS A 136 12.75 1.92 -4.58
C LYS A 136 12.78 2.83 -3.36
N LYS A 137 12.13 4.00 -3.45
CA LYS A 137 11.88 4.86 -2.29
C LYS A 137 10.75 4.25 -1.48
N ILE A 138 11.08 3.64 -0.34
CA ILE A 138 10.15 2.84 0.46
C ILE A 138 9.66 3.64 1.67
N VAL A 139 8.36 3.58 1.89
CA VAL A 139 7.67 4.09 3.09
C VAL A 139 6.88 2.95 3.71
N ILE A 140 7.03 2.75 5.01
CA ILE A 140 6.30 1.70 5.74
C ILE A 140 5.08 2.31 6.41
N VAL A 141 3.92 1.67 6.24
CA VAL A 141 2.68 2.02 6.94
C VAL A 141 2.28 0.88 7.85
N ALA A 142 2.47 1.05 9.14
CA ALA A 142 2.07 0.08 10.17
C ALA A 142 0.60 0.29 10.53
N ASN A 143 -0.30 -0.35 9.76
CA ASN A 143 -1.75 -0.24 9.93
C ASN A 143 -2.27 -1.09 11.08
N LYS A 144 -3.50 -0.81 11.52
CA LYS A 144 -4.21 -1.49 12.62
C LYS A 144 -3.59 -1.25 14.01
N THR A 145 -3.01 -0.07 14.22
CA THR A 145 -2.47 0.29 15.53
C THR A 145 -3.55 0.32 16.63
N ASP A 146 -4.81 0.49 16.28
CA ASP A 146 -5.97 0.35 17.17
C ASP A 146 -6.13 -1.06 17.78
N LYS A 147 -5.50 -2.08 17.19
CA LYS A 147 -5.51 -3.46 17.68
C LYS A 147 -4.38 -3.77 18.67
N ILE A 148 -3.49 -2.81 18.94
CA ILE A 148 -2.40 -2.94 19.91
C ILE A 148 -2.89 -2.36 21.24
N LYS A 149 -2.63 -3.06 22.34
CA LYS A 149 -2.93 -2.54 23.68
C LYS A 149 -2.08 -1.30 23.97
N LYS A 150 -2.66 -0.31 24.65
CA LYS A 150 -1.95 0.94 24.98
C LYS A 150 -0.63 0.71 25.72
N SER A 151 -0.58 -0.26 26.62
CA SER A 151 0.65 -0.64 27.38
C SER A 151 1.75 -1.26 26.51
N GLU A 152 1.42 -1.79 25.34
CA GLU A 152 2.34 -2.50 24.44
C GLU A 152 2.70 -1.65 23.20
N TYR A 153 2.07 -0.49 23.04
CA TYR A 153 2.09 0.30 21.80
C TYR A 153 3.51 0.71 21.38
N GLU A 154 4.25 1.37 22.29
CA GLU A 154 5.59 1.88 21.99
C GLU A 154 6.58 0.72 21.74
N ALA A 155 6.53 -0.33 22.59
CA ALA A 155 7.38 -1.50 22.43
C ALA A 155 7.13 -2.19 21.10
N ARG A 156 5.84 -2.34 20.72
CA ARG A 156 5.47 -2.98 19.46
C ARG A 156 5.93 -2.18 18.23
N LEU A 157 5.78 -0.87 18.26
CA LEU A 157 6.28 -0.02 17.16
C LEU A 157 7.80 -0.05 17.04
N ALA A 158 8.52 -0.08 18.18
CA ALA A 158 9.98 -0.23 18.18
C ALA A 158 10.42 -1.57 17.58
N GLU A 159 9.72 -2.68 17.90
CA GLU A 159 9.96 -3.99 17.30
C GLU A 159 9.74 -3.96 15.78
N VAL A 160 8.62 -3.39 15.33
CA VAL A 160 8.32 -3.26 13.91
C VAL A 160 9.37 -2.41 13.21
N GLN A 161 9.78 -1.27 13.81
CA GLN A 161 10.84 -0.43 13.25
C GLN A 161 12.17 -1.17 13.12
N ALA A 162 12.53 -1.97 14.11
CA ALA A 162 13.76 -2.79 14.07
C ALA A 162 13.72 -3.82 12.91
N MET A 163 12.54 -4.39 12.62
CA MET A 163 12.36 -5.35 11.54
C MET A 163 12.39 -4.72 10.12
N VAL A 164 11.96 -3.47 9.98
CA VAL A 164 11.96 -2.75 8.71
C VAL A 164 13.18 -1.84 8.50
N GLY A 165 14.09 -1.83 9.46
CA GLY A 165 15.37 -1.13 9.36
C GLY A 165 15.25 0.39 9.30
N LYS A 166 15.94 1.00 8.33
CA LYS A 166 16.07 2.48 8.19
C LYS A 166 14.86 3.16 7.54
N HIS A 167 13.89 2.38 7.06
CA HIS A 167 12.75 2.94 6.34
C HIS A 167 11.85 3.74 7.26
N LYS A 168 11.33 4.87 6.75
CA LYS A 168 10.39 5.70 7.50
C LYS A 168 9.10 4.94 7.75
N LEU A 169 8.74 4.81 9.02
CA LEU A 169 7.55 4.10 9.47
C LEU A 169 6.49 5.11 9.91
N PHE A 170 5.26 4.93 9.42
CA PHE A 170 4.08 5.67 9.82
C PHE A 170 3.12 4.74 10.55
N PRO A 171 2.95 4.90 11.87
CA PRO A 171 1.89 4.26 12.62
C PRO A 171 0.53 4.76 12.11
N PHE A 172 -0.38 3.85 11.80
CA PHE A 172 -1.67 4.19 11.21
C PHE A 172 -2.80 3.32 11.75
N SER A 173 -3.98 3.91 11.87
CA SER A 173 -5.22 3.17 12.03
C SER A 173 -6.26 3.68 11.04
N SER A 174 -6.68 2.81 10.13
CA SER A 174 -7.80 3.11 9.23
C SER A 174 -9.14 3.18 9.95
N GLU A 175 -9.25 2.60 11.14
CA GLU A 175 -10.48 2.59 11.95
C GLU A 175 -10.72 3.94 12.65
N ASN A 176 -9.73 4.42 13.41
CA ASN A 176 -9.84 5.65 14.19
C ASN A 176 -9.10 6.86 13.58
N LYS A 177 -8.50 6.67 12.38
CA LYS A 177 -7.75 7.68 11.60
C LYS A 177 -6.51 8.24 12.30
N THR A 178 -5.94 7.54 13.29
CA THR A 178 -4.63 7.89 13.86
C THR A 178 -3.56 7.89 12.76
N GLY A 179 -2.70 8.90 12.73
CA GLY A 179 -1.61 9.03 11.74
C GLY A 179 -2.05 9.55 10.36
N LEU A 180 -3.34 9.94 10.19
CA LEU A 180 -3.89 10.37 8.90
C LEU A 180 -3.14 11.58 8.31
N SER A 181 -2.92 12.62 9.11
CA SER A 181 -2.25 13.86 8.66
C SER A 181 -0.80 13.61 8.25
N ASP A 182 -0.08 12.77 9.01
CA ASP A 182 1.32 12.45 8.75
C ASP A 182 1.47 11.65 7.47
N LEU A 183 0.58 10.64 7.28
CA LEU A 183 0.59 9.81 6.08
C LEU A 183 0.16 10.62 4.84
N ALA A 184 -0.85 11.48 4.95
CA ALA A 184 -1.25 12.38 3.87
C ALA A 184 -0.12 13.34 3.49
N GLY A 185 0.58 13.90 4.48
CA GLY A 185 1.78 14.72 4.26
C GLY A 185 2.89 13.98 3.51
N ALA A 186 3.12 12.71 3.83
CA ALA A 186 4.14 11.89 3.15
C ALA A 186 3.78 11.56 1.69
N ILE A 187 2.50 11.52 1.34
CA ILE A 187 2.01 11.30 -0.02
C ILE A 187 2.16 12.56 -0.86
N LEU A 188 1.82 13.73 -0.27
CA LEU A 188 1.74 15.01 -0.99
C LEU A 188 3.09 15.71 -1.17
N ASN A 189 4.11 15.37 -0.34
CA ASN A 189 5.49 15.88 -0.44
C ASN A 189 6.39 14.92 -1.23
#